data_55dcdc3e21aae620aad7f15bd37b5129
#
_entry.id   55dcdc3e21aae620aad7f15bd37b5129
#
_cell.length_a   1.000
_cell.length_b   1.000
_cell.length_c   1.000
_cell.angle_alpha   90.00
_cell.angle_beta   90.00
_cell.angle_gamma   90.00
#
_symmetry.space_group_name_H-M   'P 1'
#
loop_
_entity.id
_entity.type
_entity.pdbx_description
1 polymer ?
#
loop_
_entity_poly.entity_id
_entity_poly.type
_entity_poly.pdbx_seq_one_letter_code
_entity_poly.pdbx_strand_id
1 'polypeptide(L)'
;MPKLKSIVTAYKAQPNPQVPGVVDILGAFDNLIQPMFPFPMVNLSIVFTFSELERPTMFEIRLNAPDDSLITKGEFGVMLDPFGVGKKIVDLEKFLVTERGKYTVDVFEKVAEDKVKFIQTADLFIADYPPQRRFSDEEIAKILATDGVIKTVKTEFKPNGAEEAIKIQVSLDKNAPLEEGHIAIPENDRLVVGDKVFELTGMRRQIEWMFGNSIPKQPENKEEETQENSEEK
;
A
#
# COMPACT_ATOMS: atom_id res chain seq x y z
N MET A 1 19.03 -27.79 -6.54
CA MET A 1 19.17 -26.48 -5.87
C MET A 1 17.77 -25.94 -5.58
N PRO A 2 17.48 -25.47 -4.36
CA PRO A 2 16.17 -24.87 -4.07
C PRO A 2 15.85 -23.77 -5.06
N LYS A 3 14.63 -23.77 -5.58
CA LYS A 3 14.15 -22.77 -6.51
C LYS A 3 12.92 -22.08 -5.93
N LEU A 4 13.01 -20.77 -5.77
CA LEU A 4 11.89 -19.97 -5.32
C LEU A 4 10.93 -19.79 -6.50
N LYS A 5 9.69 -20.32 -6.38
CA LYS A 5 8.66 -20.24 -7.42
C LYS A 5 7.84 -18.97 -7.34
N SER A 6 7.49 -18.57 -6.11
CA SER A 6 6.69 -17.37 -5.90
C SER A 6 6.95 -16.78 -4.51
N ILE A 7 6.82 -15.46 -4.46
CA ILE A 7 6.70 -14.65 -3.25
C ILE A 7 5.38 -13.90 -3.40
N VAL A 8 4.53 -13.96 -2.37
CA VAL A 8 3.28 -13.19 -2.33
C VAL A 8 3.27 -12.40 -1.03
N THR A 9 3.14 -11.10 -1.13
CA THR A 9 2.96 -10.19 0.00
C THR A 9 1.47 -9.95 0.26
N ALA A 10 1.07 -9.94 1.51
CA ALA A 10 -0.32 -9.79 1.91
C ALA A 10 -0.46 -9.15 3.29
N TYR A 11 -1.63 -8.62 3.61
CA TYR A 11 -1.93 -8.17 4.97
C TYR A 11 -2.01 -9.35 5.96
N LYS A 12 -2.50 -10.49 5.50
CA LYS A 12 -2.57 -11.70 6.31
C LYS A 12 -2.55 -12.95 5.43
N ALA A 13 -1.79 -13.94 5.87
CA ALA A 13 -1.85 -15.28 5.30
C ALA A 13 -1.93 -16.32 6.43
N GLN A 14 -2.61 -17.44 6.17
CA GLN A 14 -2.72 -18.52 7.14
C GLN A 14 -2.91 -19.87 6.42
N PRO A 15 -2.48 -20.99 7.01
CA PRO A 15 -2.82 -22.30 6.50
C PRO A 15 -4.34 -22.47 6.46
N ASN A 16 -4.86 -23.01 5.36
CA ASN A 16 -6.30 -23.32 5.29
C ASN A 16 -6.63 -24.47 6.24
N PRO A 17 -7.59 -24.31 7.18
CA PRO A 17 -7.90 -25.32 8.17
C PRO A 17 -8.62 -26.56 7.60
N GLN A 18 -9.21 -26.44 6.42
CA GLN A 18 -10.01 -27.50 5.80
C GLN A 18 -9.23 -28.29 4.74
N VAL A 19 -8.25 -27.63 4.09
CA VAL A 19 -7.51 -28.22 2.97
C VAL A 19 -6.00 -28.17 3.25
N PRO A 20 -5.38 -29.28 3.65
CA PRO A 20 -3.94 -29.34 3.89
C PRO A 20 -3.12 -28.88 2.67
N GLY A 21 -2.07 -28.10 2.92
CA GLY A 21 -1.18 -27.59 1.88
C GLY A 21 -1.70 -26.36 1.10
N VAL A 22 -2.95 -25.92 1.38
CA VAL A 22 -3.50 -24.66 0.86
C VAL A 22 -3.24 -23.54 1.86
N VAL A 23 -3.00 -22.34 1.35
CA VAL A 23 -2.81 -21.11 2.12
C VAL A 23 -3.91 -20.13 1.73
N ASP A 24 -4.62 -19.63 2.72
CA ASP A 24 -5.58 -18.54 2.57
C ASP A 24 -4.80 -17.22 2.64
N ILE A 25 -5.00 -16.37 1.64
CA ILE A 25 -4.31 -15.07 1.53
C ILE A 25 -5.37 -13.96 1.52
N LEU A 26 -5.25 -13.04 2.46
CA LEU A 26 -6.14 -11.88 2.56
C LEU A 26 -5.39 -10.60 2.19
N GLY A 27 -5.89 -9.91 1.17
CA GLY A 27 -5.33 -8.64 0.72
C GLY A 27 -3.90 -8.79 0.21
N ALA A 28 -3.69 -9.63 -0.83
CA ALA A 28 -2.41 -9.69 -1.52
C ALA A 28 -2.12 -8.37 -2.26
N PHE A 29 -0.87 -7.92 -2.22
CA PHE A 29 -0.46 -6.66 -2.84
C PHE A 29 1.02 -6.69 -3.23
N ASP A 30 1.34 -6.04 -4.36
CA ASP A 30 2.70 -5.70 -4.76
C ASP A 30 2.98 -4.22 -4.52
N ASN A 31 1.90 -3.42 -4.47
CA ASN A 31 1.94 -2.00 -4.22
C ASN A 31 1.03 -1.65 -3.05
N LEU A 32 1.55 -0.86 -2.13
CA LEU A 32 0.80 -0.34 -0.99
C LEU A 32 0.75 1.18 -1.09
N ILE A 33 -0.46 1.73 -1.09
CA ILE A 33 -0.65 3.19 -1.08
C ILE A 33 -0.97 3.63 0.34
N GLN A 34 -0.18 4.56 0.87
CA GLN A 34 -0.33 5.11 2.21
C GLN A 34 -0.46 6.63 2.18
N PRO A 35 -1.42 7.18 2.94
CA PRO A 35 -1.66 8.62 2.97
C PRO A 35 -0.61 9.43 3.73
N MET A 36 0.20 8.79 4.54
CA MET A 36 1.16 9.45 5.43
C MET A 36 2.40 8.61 5.68
N PHE A 37 3.50 9.29 5.94
CA PHE A 37 4.76 8.73 6.42
C PHE A 37 5.27 9.54 7.62
N PRO A 38 5.91 8.91 8.61
CA PRO A 38 6.06 7.47 8.78
C PRO A 38 4.75 6.79 9.21
N PHE A 39 4.56 5.50 8.85
CA PHE A 39 3.43 4.74 9.36
C PHE A 39 3.86 3.37 9.91
N PRO A 40 3.18 2.84 10.93
CA PRO A 40 3.44 1.50 11.42
C PRO A 40 2.81 0.46 10.49
N MET A 41 3.62 -0.41 9.91
CA MET A 41 3.12 -1.62 9.29
C MET A 41 2.81 -2.62 10.40
N VAL A 42 1.53 -2.88 10.63
CA VAL A 42 1.08 -3.74 11.73
C VAL A 42 1.34 -5.21 11.40
N ASN A 43 1.00 -5.62 10.17
CA ASN A 43 1.21 -6.98 9.69
C ASN A 43 1.62 -6.95 8.22
N LEU A 44 2.66 -7.69 7.90
CA LEU A 44 3.05 -8.04 6.54
C LEU A 44 3.29 -9.54 6.52
N SER A 45 2.37 -10.30 5.92
CA SER A 45 2.55 -11.72 5.68
C SER A 45 3.21 -11.93 4.33
N ILE A 46 4.26 -12.74 4.28
CA ILE A 46 4.96 -13.11 3.06
C ILE A 46 4.83 -14.62 2.89
N VAL A 47 4.25 -15.04 1.78
CA VAL A 47 4.06 -16.45 1.43
C VAL A 47 5.10 -16.86 0.40
N PHE A 48 5.97 -17.77 0.78
CA PHE A 48 6.99 -18.34 -0.08
C PHE A 48 6.56 -19.71 -0.58
N THR A 49 6.80 -19.96 -1.87
CA THR A 49 6.67 -21.30 -2.47
C THR A 49 7.99 -21.70 -3.10
N PHE A 50 8.56 -22.78 -2.63
CA PHE A 50 9.80 -23.35 -3.14
C PHE A 50 9.54 -24.64 -3.90
N SER A 51 10.43 -24.98 -4.81
CA SER A 51 10.47 -26.26 -5.50
C SER A 51 11.90 -26.78 -5.58
N GLU A 52 12.05 -28.02 -6.04
CA GLU A 52 13.36 -28.68 -6.15
C GLU A 52 14.09 -28.75 -4.82
N LEU A 53 13.32 -28.82 -3.73
CA LEU A 53 13.86 -29.10 -2.39
C LEU A 53 14.19 -30.60 -2.29
N GLU A 54 15.43 -30.93 -2.01
CA GLU A 54 15.89 -32.30 -1.82
C GLU A 54 15.85 -32.71 -0.35
N ARG A 55 15.81 -31.73 0.56
CA ARG A 55 15.80 -31.91 2.01
C ARG A 55 15.15 -30.69 2.69
N PRO A 56 14.76 -30.81 3.96
CA PRO A 56 14.40 -29.65 4.77
C PRO A 56 15.51 -28.63 4.73
N THR A 57 15.17 -27.39 4.39
CA THR A 57 16.14 -26.32 4.14
C THR A 57 15.83 -25.10 4.96
N MET A 58 16.85 -24.47 5.52
CA MET A 58 16.76 -23.20 6.22
C MET A 58 17.00 -22.04 5.27
N PHE A 59 16.19 -20.98 5.42
CA PHE A 59 16.28 -19.75 4.67
C PHE A 59 16.39 -18.55 5.60
N GLU A 60 16.99 -17.49 5.10
CA GLU A 60 16.99 -16.17 5.71
C GLU A 60 16.28 -15.19 4.77
N ILE A 61 15.48 -14.30 5.34
CA ILE A 61 14.93 -13.14 4.61
C ILE A 61 15.46 -11.85 5.21
N ARG A 62 15.58 -10.85 4.36
CA ARG A 62 15.90 -9.48 4.74
C ARG A 62 14.90 -8.55 4.09
N LEU A 63 14.27 -7.71 4.88
CA LEU A 63 13.46 -6.60 4.39
C LEU A 63 14.33 -5.34 4.44
N ASN A 64 14.54 -4.72 3.29
CA ASN A 64 15.35 -3.51 3.17
C ASN A 64 14.48 -2.31 2.80
N ALA A 65 14.86 -1.14 3.27
CA ALA A 65 14.28 0.15 2.91
C ALA A 65 14.74 0.60 1.51
N PRO A 66 14.15 1.69 0.96
CA PRO A 66 14.55 2.23 -0.34
C PRO A 66 16.02 2.68 -0.45
N ASP A 67 16.66 2.99 0.66
CA ASP A 67 18.09 3.34 0.77
C ASP A 67 18.99 2.14 1.01
N ASP A 68 18.48 0.90 0.80
CA ASP A 68 19.13 -0.38 1.06
C ASP A 68 19.45 -0.66 2.54
N SER A 69 18.99 0.17 3.47
CA SER A 69 19.15 -0.10 4.89
C SER A 69 18.28 -1.28 5.33
N LEU A 70 18.84 -2.15 6.18
CA LEU A 70 18.14 -3.31 6.70
C LEU A 70 17.09 -2.87 7.75
N ILE A 71 15.82 -3.15 7.48
CA ILE A 71 14.72 -2.92 8.44
C ILE A 71 14.63 -4.09 9.42
N THR A 72 14.54 -5.30 8.88
CA THR A 72 14.45 -6.50 9.69
C THR A 72 14.94 -7.72 8.91
N LYS A 73 15.35 -8.75 9.66
CA LYS A 73 15.71 -10.06 9.10
C LYS A 73 15.07 -11.16 9.92
N GLY A 74 14.81 -12.28 9.26
CA GLY A 74 14.26 -13.47 9.93
C GLY A 74 14.78 -14.76 9.30
N GLU A 75 14.80 -15.83 10.06
CA GLU A 75 15.14 -17.17 9.60
C GLU A 75 13.92 -18.08 9.68
N PHE A 76 13.78 -18.98 8.72
CA PHE A 76 12.70 -19.96 8.72
C PHE A 76 13.10 -21.26 8.02
N GLY A 77 12.55 -22.36 8.53
CA GLY A 77 12.69 -23.66 7.91
C GLY A 77 11.55 -23.95 6.95
N VAL A 78 11.86 -24.59 5.84
CA VAL A 78 10.89 -25.11 4.88
C VAL A 78 10.98 -26.64 4.84
N MET A 79 9.86 -27.26 5.17
CA MET A 79 9.66 -28.69 4.98
C MET A 79 9.13 -28.94 3.57
N LEU A 80 9.53 -30.05 2.97
CA LEU A 80 9.09 -30.41 1.63
C LEU A 80 7.92 -31.42 1.71
N ASP A 81 7.04 -31.34 0.72
CA ASP A 81 6.07 -32.37 0.43
C ASP A 81 6.68 -33.53 -0.39
N PRO A 82 5.95 -34.62 -0.66
CA PRO A 82 6.47 -35.75 -1.44
C PRO A 82 6.90 -35.38 -2.88
N PHE A 83 6.55 -34.20 -3.37
CA PHE A 83 6.89 -33.69 -4.70
C PHE A 83 8.06 -32.71 -4.68
N GLY A 84 8.73 -32.54 -3.56
CA GLY A 84 9.84 -31.59 -3.41
C GLY A 84 9.41 -30.13 -3.40
N VAL A 85 8.14 -29.85 -3.08
CA VAL A 85 7.58 -28.50 -2.95
C VAL A 85 7.45 -28.17 -1.47
N GLY A 86 7.80 -26.96 -1.10
CA GLY A 86 7.63 -26.44 0.25
C GLY A 86 6.98 -25.07 0.23
N LYS A 87 6.09 -24.83 1.18
CA LYS A 87 5.46 -23.51 1.39
C LYS A 87 5.76 -23.02 2.80
N LYS A 88 5.93 -21.71 2.93
CA LYS A 88 6.13 -21.07 4.24
C LYS A 88 5.45 -19.71 4.25
N ILE A 89 4.75 -19.45 5.34
CA ILE A 89 4.25 -18.13 5.69
C ILE A 89 5.24 -17.53 6.69
N VAL A 90 5.67 -16.32 6.46
CA VAL A 90 6.48 -15.53 7.38
C VAL A 90 5.76 -14.24 7.66
N ASP A 91 5.44 -14.00 8.92
CA ASP A 91 4.78 -12.79 9.38
C ASP A 91 5.83 -11.83 9.93
N LEU A 92 5.89 -10.65 9.36
CA LEU A 92 6.70 -9.54 9.85
C LEU A 92 5.78 -8.58 10.59
N GLU A 93 5.98 -8.48 11.90
CA GLU A 93 5.12 -7.68 12.77
C GLU A 93 5.81 -6.38 13.17
N LYS A 94 5.03 -5.29 13.18
CA LYS A 94 5.35 -4.00 13.83
C LYS A 94 6.67 -3.37 13.43
N PHE A 95 6.88 -3.16 12.15
CA PHE A 95 7.99 -2.31 11.69
C PHE A 95 7.50 -0.94 11.21
N LEU A 96 8.37 0.04 11.27
CA LEU A 96 8.07 1.40 10.84
C LEU A 96 8.47 1.58 9.38
N VAL A 97 7.51 1.99 8.55
CA VAL A 97 7.77 2.44 7.18
C VAL A 97 8.02 3.94 7.24
N THR A 98 9.24 4.35 6.98
CA THR A 98 9.68 5.75 7.18
C THR A 98 9.45 6.62 5.97
N GLU A 99 9.49 6.05 4.77
CA GLU A 99 9.41 6.80 3.52
C GLU A 99 8.74 6.00 2.41
N ARG A 100 8.36 6.69 1.35
CA ARG A 100 7.89 6.09 0.10
C ARG A 100 9.06 5.55 -0.71
N GLY A 101 8.82 4.52 -1.48
CA GLY A 101 9.82 3.98 -2.38
C GLY A 101 9.69 2.48 -2.61
N LYS A 102 10.74 1.92 -3.16
CA LYS A 102 10.85 0.50 -3.41
C LYS A 102 11.56 -0.17 -2.23
N TYR A 103 10.83 -0.97 -1.49
CA TYR A 103 11.33 -1.88 -0.48
C TYR A 103 11.66 -3.21 -1.14
N THR A 104 12.64 -3.94 -0.60
CA THR A 104 13.02 -5.24 -1.15
C THR A 104 12.95 -6.33 -0.09
N VAL A 105 12.49 -7.50 -0.52
CA VAL A 105 12.53 -8.73 0.28
C VAL A 105 13.55 -9.64 -0.36
N ASP A 106 14.75 -9.70 0.22
CA ASP A 106 15.81 -10.59 -0.23
C ASP A 106 15.70 -11.95 0.44
N VAL A 107 15.83 -13.01 -0.34
CA VAL A 107 15.76 -14.40 0.12
C VAL A 107 17.09 -15.10 -0.09
N PHE A 108 17.59 -15.72 0.96
CA PHE A 108 18.84 -16.46 0.98
C PHE A 108 18.61 -17.89 1.47
N GLU A 109 19.33 -18.85 0.89
CA GLU A 109 19.49 -20.20 1.43
C GLU A 109 20.59 -20.17 2.49
N LYS A 110 20.32 -20.70 3.68
CA LYS A 110 21.31 -20.85 4.74
C LYS A 110 22.07 -22.14 4.55
N VAL A 111 23.30 -22.04 4.03
CA VAL A 111 24.14 -23.20 3.73
C VAL A 111 25.02 -23.64 4.88
N ALA A 112 25.29 -22.74 5.81
CA ALA A 112 25.98 -22.98 7.09
C ALA A 112 25.54 -21.89 8.09
N GLU A 113 26.00 -22.00 9.36
CA GLU A 113 25.59 -21.07 10.43
C GLU A 113 25.84 -19.61 10.06
N ASP A 114 26.99 -19.28 9.48
CA ASP A 114 27.37 -17.92 9.09
C ASP A 114 27.45 -17.74 7.57
N LYS A 115 26.89 -18.67 6.78
CA LYS A 115 26.98 -18.60 5.33
C LYS A 115 25.63 -18.71 4.69
N VAL A 116 25.25 -17.64 4.01
CA VAL A 116 24.03 -17.56 3.21
C VAL A 116 24.35 -17.46 1.73
N LYS A 117 23.48 -18.00 0.90
CA LYS A 117 23.54 -17.92 -0.54
C LYS A 117 22.28 -17.21 -1.05
N PHE A 118 22.47 -16.12 -1.77
CA PHE A 118 21.39 -15.38 -2.37
C PHE A 118 20.60 -16.22 -3.37
N ILE A 119 19.27 -16.10 -3.33
CA ILE A 119 18.36 -16.78 -4.25
C ILE A 119 17.66 -15.77 -5.13
N GLN A 120 16.91 -14.82 -4.54
CA GLN A 120 16.07 -13.89 -5.28
C GLN A 120 15.68 -12.70 -4.40
N THR A 121 15.36 -11.59 -5.06
CA THR A 121 14.70 -10.41 -4.48
C THR A 121 13.28 -10.32 -5.00
N ALA A 122 12.35 -9.90 -4.14
CA ALA A 122 11.02 -9.42 -4.53
C ALA A 122 10.89 -7.94 -4.17
N ASP A 123 10.26 -7.19 -5.05
CA ASP A 123 10.01 -5.76 -4.85
C ASP A 123 8.65 -5.56 -4.17
N LEU A 124 8.59 -4.61 -3.24
CA LEU A 124 7.38 -4.13 -2.60
C LEU A 124 7.38 -2.59 -2.73
N PHE A 125 6.44 -2.06 -3.49
CA PHE A 125 6.34 -0.62 -3.69
C PHE A 125 5.40 0.00 -2.66
N ILE A 126 5.89 1.01 -1.95
CA ILE A 126 5.09 1.79 -1.01
C ILE A 126 5.09 3.24 -1.50
N ALA A 127 3.91 3.76 -1.77
CA ALA A 127 3.73 5.05 -2.41
C ALA A 127 2.69 5.92 -1.71
N ASP A 128 2.75 7.21 -1.97
CA ASP A 128 1.66 8.14 -1.72
C ASP A 128 0.50 7.92 -2.69
N TYR A 129 -0.65 8.50 -2.38
CA TYR A 129 -1.67 8.72 -3.39
C TYR A 129 -1.12 9.57 -4.54
N PRO A 130 -1.40 9.22 -5.79
CA PRO A 130 -0.95 10.00 -6.93
C PRO A 130 -1.49 11.44 -6.82
N PRO A 131 -0.72 12.45 -7.27
CA PRO A 131 -1.20 13.82 -7.30
C PRO A 131 -2.45 13.90 -8.18
N GLN A 132 -3.52 14.49 -7.64
CA GLN A 132 -4.74 14.76 -8.37
C GLN A 132 -4.67 16.15 -9.00
N ARG A 133 -5.39 16.32 -10.11
CA ARG A 133 -5.60 17.65 -10.68
C ARG A 133 -6.38 18.49 -9.66
N ARG A 134 -5.88 19.70 -9.36
CA ARG A 134 -6.64 20.67 -8.57
C ARG A 134 -7.84 21.14 -9.38
N PHE A 135 -8.98 21.20 -8.75
CA PHE A 135 -10.18 21.76 -9.36
C PHE A 135 -10.06 23.29 -9.44
N SER A 136 -10.49 23.88 -10.55
CA SER A 136 -10.69 25.32 -10.64
C SER A 136 -11.89 25.76 -9.77
N ASP A 137 -11.95 27.04 -9.44
CA ASP A 137 -13.07 27.56 -8.65
C ASP A 137 -14.42 27.35 -9.36
N GLU A 138 -14.46 27.38 -10.71
CA GLU A 138 -15.65 27.07 -11.51
C GLU A 138 -16.06 25.58 -11.43
N GLU A 139 -15.08 24.68 -11.48
CA GLU A 139 -15.31 23.26 -11.30
C GLU A 139 -15.83 22.96 -9.88
N ILE A 140 -15.23 23.59 -8.87
CA ILE A 140 -15.68 23.47 -7.48
C ILE A 140 -17.14 23.93 -7.34
N ALA A 141 -17.50 25.07 -7.93
CA ALA A 141 -18.86 25.58 -7.89
C ALA A 141 -19.86 24.60 -8.52
N LYS A 142 -19.51 23.98 -9.65
CA LYS A 142 -20.34 22.94 -10.29
C LYS A 142 -20.49 21.70 -9.40
N ILE A 143 -19.38 21.25 -8.79
CA ILE A 143 -19.40 20.11 -7.89
C ILE A 143 -20.28 20.40 -6.67
N LEU A 144 -20.15 21.58 -6.08
CA LEU A 144 -20.94 21.98 -4.91
C LEU A 144 -22.44 22.05 -5.23
N ALA A 145 -22.82 22.39 -6.48
CA ALA A 145 -24.20 22.38 -6.95
C ALA A 145 -24.74 20.99 -7.28
N THR A 146 -23.88 19.95 -7.35
CA THR A 146 -24.29 18.59 -7.71
C THR A 146 -24.69 17.81 -6.46
N ASP A 147 -25.81 17.11 -6.51
CA ASP A 147 -26.25 16.21 -5.44
C ASP A 147 -25.52 14.86 -5.49
N GLY A 148 -25.35 14.25 -4.31
CA GLY A 148 -24.72 12.92 -4.18
C GLY A 148 -23.19 12.91 -4.30
N VAL A 149 -22.55 14.06 -4.45
CA VAL A 149 -21.08 14.17 -4.49
C VAL A 149 -20.52 14.42 -3.09
N ILE A 150 -19.35 13.84 -2.80
CA ILE A 150 -18.64 14.11 -1.56
C ILE A 150 -18.12 15.55 -1.58
N LYS A 151 -18.60 16.38 -0.66
CA LYS A 151 -18.21 17.79 -0.53
C LYS A 151 -17.29 18.06 0.65
N THR A 152 -17.34 17.17 1.65
CA THR A 152 -16.52 17.26 2.88
C THR A 152 -16.09 15.87 3.28
N VAL A 153 -14.82 15.73 3.64
CA VAL A 153 -14.23 14.51 4.18
C VAL A 153 -13.77 14.78 5.60
N LYS A 154 -14.12 13.90 6.51
CA LYS A 154 -13.65 13.88 7.89
C LYS A 154 -12.81 12.64 8.10
N THR A 155 -11.66 12.79 8.71
CA THR A 155 -10.74 11.70 9.00
C THR A 155 -10.07 11.94 10.35
N GLU A 156 -9.49 10.90 10.90
CA GLU A 156 -8.75 10.98 12.15
C GLU A 156 -7.31 10.55 11.92
N PHE A 157 -6.40 11.27 12.56
CA PHE A 157 -4.99 10.96 12.56
C PHE A 157 -4.50 10.80 14.00
N LYS A 158 -3.97 9.64 14.33
CA LYS A 158 -3.38 9.40 15.66
C LYS A 158 -1.86 9.31 15.52
N PRO A 159 -1.13 10.37 15.92
CA PRO A 159 0.33 10.32 15.95
C PRO A 159 0.83 9.21 16.87
N ASN A 160 1.95 8.56 16.51
CA ASN A 160 2.57 7.57 17.37
C ASN A 160 2.97 8.20 18.70
N GLY A 161 2.46 7.66 19.82
CA GLY A 161 2.69 8.14 21.16
C GLY A 161 1.74 9.24 21.64
N ALA A 162 0.76 9.65 20.81
CA ALA A 162 -0.32 10.53 21.23
C ALA A 162 -1.43 9.75 21.95
N GLU A 163 -1.99 10.33 23.00
CA GLU A 163 -3.13 9.74 23.72
C GLU A 163 -4.41 9.85 22.89
N GLU A 164 -4.61 10.98 22.20
CA GLU A 164 -5.81 11.29 21.43
C GLU A 164 -5.52 11.37 19.92
N ALA A 165 -6.54 11.07 19.13
CA ALA A 165 -6.51 11.26 17.68
C ALA A 165 -6.84 12.73 17.34
N ILE A 166 -6.18 13.25 16.34
CA ILE A 166 -6.43 14.57 15.77
C ILE A 166 -7.51 14.40 14.70
N LYS A 167 -8.62 15.10 14.84
CA LYS A 167 -9.71 15.10 13.86
C LYS A 167 -9.45 16.14 12.79
N ILE A 168 -9.45 15.71 11.54
CA ILE A 168 -9.17 16.54 10.38
C ILE A 168 -10.42 16.62 9.51
N GLN A 169 -10.78 17.83 9.11
CA GLN A 169 -11.88 18.09 8.17
C GLN A 169 -11.33 18.82 6.95
N VAL A 170 -11.67 18.32 5.77
CA VAL A 170 -11.37 18.97 4.49
C VAL A 170 -12.65 19.14 3.70
N SER A 171 -12.94 20.35 3.25
CA SER A 171 -14.09 20.66 2.42
C SER A 171 -13.66 21.28 1.10
N LEU A 172 -14.41 20.97 0.02
CA LEU A 172 -14.29 21.68 -1.24
C LEU A 172 -14.79 23.12 -1.13
N ASP A 173 -15.77 23.36 -0.26
CA ASP A 173 -16.21 24.71 0.04
C ASP A 173 -15.27 25.35 1.08
N LYS A 174 -14.52 26.37 0.65
CA LYS A 174 -13.59 27.12 1.51
C LYS A 174 -14.29 27.84 2.68
N ASN A 175 -15.61 28.08 2.55
CA ASN A 175 -16.41 28.75 3.57
C ASN A 175 -17.18 27.78 4.48
N ALA A 176 -17.03 26.47 4.25
CA ALA A 176 -17.67 25.47 5.10
C ALA A 176 -17.13 25.59 6.54
N PRO A 177 -18.02 25.66 7.53
CA PRO A 177 -17.57 25.75 8.92
C PRO A 177 -16.86 24.48 9.34
N LEU A 178 -15.78 24.65 10.08
CA LEU A 178 -15.14 23.53 10.76
C LEU A 178 -16.06 23.04 11.89
N GLU A 179 -16.22 21.73 11.96
CA GLU A 179 -16.92 21.10 13.07
C GLU A 179 -16.08 21.19 14.36
N GLU A 180 -16.77 21.26 15.48
CA GLU A 180 -16.09 21.37 16.78
C GLU A 180 -15.09 20.22 16.99
N GLY A 181 -13.89 20.58 17.41
CA GLY A 181 -12.78 19.63 17.62
C GLY A 181 -12.07 19.17 16.35
N HIS A 182 -12.46 19.64 15.17
CA HIS A 182 -11.74 19.38 13.93
C HIS A 182 -10.78 20.51 13.57
N ILE A 183 -9.71 20.15 12.84
CA ILE A 183 -8.78 21.12 12.23
C ILE A 183 -8.79 20.95 10.70
N ALA A 184 -8.49 22.03 9.99
CA ALA A 184 -8.19 21.95 8.56
C ALA A 184 -6.76 21.45 8.34
N ILE A 185 -6.49 20.82 7.20
CA ILE A 185 -5.09 20.53 6.82
C ILE A 185 -4.37 21.87 6.57
N PRO A 186 -3.23 22.13 7.24
CA PRO A 186 -2.45 23.34 7.01
C PRO A 186 -2.05 23.50 5.54
N GLU A 187 -1.92 24.74 5.05
CA GLU A 187 -1.59 25.01 3.63
C GLU A 187 -0.26 24.39 3.19
N ASN A 188 0.70 24.33 4.11
CA ASN A 188 2.02 23.75 3.88
C ASN A 188 2.07 22.23 4.09
N ASP A 189 0.91 21.58 4.29
CA ASP A 189 0.77 20.15 4.56
C ASP A 189 1.56 19.63 5.78
N ARG A 190 1.94 20.51 6.70
CA ARG A 190 2.71 20.15 7.89
C ARG A 190 1.93 20.39 9.17
N LEU A 191 1.70 19.32 9.91
CA LEU A 191 1.06 19.37 11.23
C LEU A 191 2.13 19.23 12.33
N VAL A 192 2.18 20.22 13.21
CA VAL A 192 3.09 20.20 14.37
C VAL A 192 2.32 19.72 15.58
N VAL A 193 2.79 18.66 16.24
CA VAL A 193 2.22 18.10 17.46
C VAL A 193 3.34 17.93 18.47
N GLY A 194 3.37 18.82 19.46
CA GLY A 194 4.49 18.91 20.39
C GLY A 194 5.77 19.32 19.65
N ASP A 195 6.80 18.50 19.77
CA ASP A 195 8.10 18.65 19.12
C ASP A 195 8.22 17.94 17.76
N LYS A 196 7.16 17.24 17.32
CA LYS A 196 7.14 16.45 16.09
C LYS A 196 6.40 17.16 14.96
N VAL A 197 6.94 17.03 13.76
CA VAL A 197 6.33 17.53 12.52
C VAL A 197 5.88 16.32 11.68
N PHE A 198 4.61 16.33 11.27
CA PHE A 198 4.00 15.31 10.42
C PHE A 198 3.69 15.91 9.05
N GLU A 199 4.12 15.23 8.00
CA GLU A 199 3.82 15.64 6.62
C GLU A 199 2.49 15.01 6.19
N LEU A 200 1.51 15.85 5.83
CA LEU A 200 0.15 15.45 5.47
C LEU A 200 -0.11 15.49 3.96
N THR A 201 0.91 15.66 3.13
CA THR A 201 0.78 15.72 1.66
C THR A 201 0.05 14.49 1.10
N GLY A 202 0.39 13.30 1.58
CA GLY A 202 -0.28 12.07 1.17
C GLY A 202 -1.75 12.04 1.57
N MET A 203 -2.08 12.52 2.77
CA MET A 203 -3.47 12.65 3.23
C MET A 203 -4.26 13.63 2.37
N ARG A 204 -3.71 14.79 2.04
CA ARG A 204 -4.33 15.75 1.12
C ARG A 204 -4.63 15.11 -0.23
N ARG A 205 -3.67 14.40 -0.82
CA ARG A 205 -3.83 13.69 -2.09
C ARG A 205 -4.91 12.62 -2.03
N GLN A 206 -4.98 11.88 -0.93
CA GLN A 206 -6.04 10.90 -0.71
C GLN A 206 -7.43 11.57 -0.73
N ILE A 207 -7.57 12.67 -0.03
CA ILE A 207 -8.84 13.41 0.06
C ILE A 207 -9.20 14.01 -1.31
N GLU A 208 -8.26 14.62 -2.02
CA GLU A 208 -8.45 15.11 -3.38
C GLU A 208 -8.88 13.99 -4.33
N TRP A 209 -8.29 12.82 -4.21
CA TRP A 209 -8.68 11.63 -4.97
C TRP A 209 -10.12 11.19 -4.63
N MET A 210 -10.52 11.20 -3.36
CA MET A 210 -11.89 10.88 -2.94
C MET A 210 -12.89 11.87 -3.55
N PHE A 211 -12.60 13.15 -3.55
CA PHE A 211 -13.44 14.17 -4.20
C PHE A 211 -13.55 13.90 -5.70
N GLY A 212 -12.42 13.70 -6.40
CA GLY A 212 -12.42 13.43 -7.84
C GLY A 212 -13.22 12.20 -8.24
N ASN A 213 -13.14 11.12 -7.46
CA ASN A 213 -13.88 9.88 -7.75
C ASN A 213 -15.36 9.93 -7.35
N SER A 214 -15.78 10.88 -6.54
CA SER A 214 -17.19 11.05 -6.20
C SER A 214 -17.99 11.75 -7.30
N ILE A 215 -17.31 12.38 -8.27
CA ILE A 215 -17.96 13.08 -9.38
C ILE A 215 -18.45 12.03 -10.40
N PRO A 216 -19.72 12.05 -10.79
CA PRO A 216 -20.23 11.17 -11.83
C PRO A 216 -19.44 11.38 -13.13
N LYS A 217 -18.85 10.32 -13.68
CA LYS A 217 -18.23 10.38 -15.00
C LYS A 217 -19.32 10.68 -16.01
N GLN A 218 -19.20 11.78 -16.73
CA GLN A 218 -20.05 12.01 -17.90
C GLN A 218 -19.84 10.83 -18.87
N PRO A 219 -20.94 10.28 -19.46
CA PRO A 219 -20.77 9.30 -20.51
C PRO A 219 -19.92 9.94 -21.62
N GLU A 220 -18.84 9.30 -21.98
CA GLU A 220 -18.04 9.70 -23.14
C GLU A 220 -18.99 9.73 -24.33
N ASN A 221 -19.27 10.91 -24.85
CA ASN A 221 -19.90 11.03 -26.16
C ASN A 221 -18.96 10.36 -27.16
N LYS A 222 -19.25 9.11 -27.51
CA LYS A 222 -18.71 8.53 -28.72
C LYS A 222 -19.23 9.39 -29.85
N GLU A 223 -18.43 10.33 -30.33
CA GLU A 223 -18.63 10.93 -31.64
C GLU A 223 -18.66 9.76 -32.61
N GLU A 224 -19.84 9.45 -33.15
CA GLU A 224 -20.01 8.55 -34.28
C GLU A 224 -19.17 9.16 -35.40
N GLU A 225 -18.00 8.57 -35.68
CA GLU A 225 -17.31 8.75 -36.95
C GLU A 225 -18.25 8.21 -38.03
N THR A 226 -19.04 9.11 -38.56
CA THR A 226 -19.79 8.87 -39.78
C THR A 226 -18.79 8.73 -40.90
N GLN A 227 -18.41 7.48 -41.23
CA GLN A 227 -17.72 7.16 -42.46
C GLN A 227 -18.60 7.54 -43.64
N GLU A 228 -18.35 8.72 -44.22
CA GLU A 228 -18.75 9.03 -45.58
C GLU A 228 -18.00 8.10 -46.54
N ASN A 229 -18.65 6.99 -46.85
CA ASN A 229 -18.33 6.23 -48.06
C ASN A 229 -18.80 7.03 -49.28
N SER A 230 -17.93 7.85 -49.83
CA SER A 230 -18.08 8.34 -51.19
C SER A 230 -17.68 7.23 -52.14
N GLU A 231 -18.70 6.56 -52.66
CA GLU A 231 -18.62 5.84 -53.95
C GLU A 231 -18.21 6.82 -55.05
N GLU A 232 -17.07 6.58 -55.64
CA GLU A 232 -16.78 7.09 -57.01
C GLU A 232 -16.45 5.95 -57.95
N LYS A 233 -17.19 5.99 -59.02
CA LYS A 233 -17.27 5.21 -60.25
C LYS A 233 -15.95 4.78 -60.88
#